data_24c0c787743fb7dca329d845066fd0b0
#
_entry.id   24c0c787743fb7dca329d845066fd0b0
#
_cell.length_a   1.000
_cell.length_b   1.000
_cell.length_c   1.000
_cell.angle_alpha   90.00
_cell.angle_beta   90.00
_cell.angle_gamma   90.00
#
_symmetry.space_group_name_H-M   'P 1'
#
loop_
_entity.id
_entity.type
_entity.pdbx_description
1 polymer ?
#
loop_
_entity_poly.entity_id
_entity_poly.type
_entity_poly.pdbx_seq_one_letter_code
_entity_poly.pdbx_strand_id
1 'polypeptide(L)'
;MTKGNQGKFAEFMALQYLRLKGYALVSCNYVTGRGTGAGEVDLIVKNQNTLVFIEVKKRKDLETASYAIQPKQQARIRRGAEAFLAHHPEYQDFDIRFDAVLIELPFKIEHIENAF
;
A
#
# COMPACT_ATOMS: atom_id res chain seq x y z
N MET A 1 -10.73 -11.66 -1.30
CA MET A 1 -10.20 -12.28 -2.50
C MET A 1 -8.72 -12.01 -2.64
N THR A 2 -7.97 -13.03 -2.93
CA THR A 2 -6.53 -12.87 -3.08
C THR A 2 -6.18 -12.39 -4.48
N LYS A 3 -5.08 -11.66 -4.56
CA LYS A 3 -4.56 -11.24 -5.85
C LYS A 3 -3.98 -12.44 -6.58
N GLY A 4 -4.09 -12.43 -7.89
CA GLY A 4 -3.47 -13.45 -8.69
C GLY A 4 -1.97 -13.28 -8.77
N ASN A 5 -1.32 -14.14 -9.55
CA ASN A 5 0.14 -14.09 -9.67
C ASN A 5 0.66 -12.73 -10.13
N GLN A 6 -0.09 -12.08 -11.02
CA GLN A 6 0.32 -10.75 -11.52
C GLN A 6 0.27 -9.71 -10.41
N GLY A 7 -0.74 -9.81 -9.54
CA GLY A 7 -0.84 -8.90 -8.41
C GLY A 7 0.32 -9.07 -7.44
N LYS A 8 0.67 -10.32 -7.18
CA LYS A 8 1.81 -10.60 -6.29
C LYS A 8 3.11 -10.13 -6.89
N PHE A 9 3.27 -10.28 -8.20
CA PHE A 9 4.48 -9.82 -8.87
C PHE A 9 4.58 -8.29 -8.78
N ALA A 10 3.46 -7.59 -8.98
CA ALA A 10 3.44 -6.14 -8.88
C ALA A 10 3.80 -5.70 -7.47
N GLU A 11 3.27 -6.38 -6.45
CA GLU A 11 3.63 -6.07 -5.07
C GLU A 11 5.10 -6.30 -4.79
N PHE A 12 5.64 -7.39 -5.33
CA PHE A 12 7.06 -7.66 -5.18
C PHE A 12 7.90 -6.55 -5.80
N MET A 13 7.57 -6.13 -7.01
CA MET A 13 8.30 -5.06 -7.69
C MET A 13 8.19 -3.75 -6.92
N ALA A 14 6.99 -3.44 -6.42
CA ALA A 14 6.80 -2.24 -5.63
C ALA A 14 7.70 -2.26 -4.39
N LEU A 15 7.77 -3.40 -3.71
CA LEU A 15 8.60 -3.53 -2.52
C LEU A 15 10.07 -3.31 -2.84
N GLN A 16 10.57 -3.94 -3.92
CA GLN A 16 11.98 -3.78 -4.27
C GLN A 16 12.30 -2.33 -4.62
N TYR A 17 11.38 -1.67 -5.33
CA TYR A 17 11.55 -0.26 -5.66
C TYR A 17 11.62 0.60 -4.39
N LEU A 18 10.72 0.34 -3.44
CA LEU A 18 10.70 1.10 -2.19
C LEU A 18 11.95 0.84 -1.35
N ARG A 19 12.43 -0.40 -1.35
CA ARG A 19 13.66 -0.72 -0.63
C ARG A 19 14.86 0.06 -1.18
N LEU A 20 14.92 0.21 -2.50
CA LEU A 20 15.97 1.01 -3.11
C LEU A 20 15.89 2.46 -2.71
N LYS A 21 14.69 2.93 -2.35
CA LYS A 21 14.50 4.31 -1.89
C LYS A 21 14.71 4.46 -0.38
N GLY A 22 15.06 3.38 0.31
CA GLY A 22 15.37 3.46 1.73
C GLY A 22 14.25 3.00 2.66
N TYR A 23 13.18 2.44 2.12
CA TYR A 23 12.09 1.92 2.95
C TYR A 23 12.36 0.50 3.40
N ALA A 24 11.95 0.18 4.62
CA ALA A 24 12.05 -1.17 5.16
C ALA A 24 10.64 -1.77 5.24
N LEU A 25 10.52 -3.04 4.90
CA LEU A 25 9.23 -3.73 4.97
C LEU A 25 8.83 -3.96 6.41
N VAL A 26 7.59 -3.63 6.74
CA VAL A 26 7.00 -3.92 8.04
C VAL A 26 6.02 -5.07 7.91
N SER A 27 5.14 -5.03 6.90
CA SER A 27 4.16 -6.10 6.69
C SER A 27 3.69 -6.06 5.25
N CYS A 28 3.29 -7.21 4.72
CA CYS A 28 2.69 -7.27 3.39
C CYS A 28 1.37 -8.02 3.47
N ASN A 29 0.42 -7.57 2.64
CA ASN A 29 -0.91 -8.17 2.54
C ASN A 29 -1.59 -8.28 3.91
N TYR A 30 -1.59 -7.17 4.63
CA TYR A 30 -2.21 -7.11 5.94
C TYR A 30 -3.73 -7.04 5.77
N VAL A 31 -4.43 -7.99 6.38
CA VAL A 31 -5.89 -8.06 6.27
C VAL A 31 -6.46 -8.16 7.66
N THR A 32 -7.56 -7.44 7.91
CA THR A 32 -8.25 -7.51 9.18
C THR A 32 -9.76 -7.39 8.97
N GLY A 33 -10.53 -8.04 9.83
CA GLY A 33 -11.97 -7.97 9.76
C GLY A 33 -12.56 -8.86 8.70
N ARG A 34 -13.87 -8.76 8.51
CA ARG A 34 -14.62 -9.55 7.55
C ARG A 34 -15.74 -8.72 6.95
N GLY A 35 -16.18 -9.12 5.76
CA GLY A 35 -17.31 -8.48 5.10
C GLY A 35 -17.04 -7.01 4.84
N THR A 36 -18.06 -6.19 5.05
CA THR A 36 -17.95 -4.77 4.77
C THR A 36 -17.05 -4.02 5.74
N GLY A 37 -16.74 -4.66 6.89
CA GLY A 37 -15.84 -4.06 7.85
C GLY A 37 -14.39 -4.45 7.65
N ALA A 38 -14.10 -5.23 6.60
CA ALA A 38 -12.74 -5.69 6.37
C ALA A 38 -11.82 -4.53 6.00
N GLY A 39 -10.59 -4.62 6.50
CA GLY A 39 -9.52 -3.72 6.11
C GLY A 39 -8.43 -4.49 5.40
N GLU A 40 -7.72 -3.81 4.49
CA GLU A 40 -6.67 -4.46 3.72
C GLU A 40 -5.64 -3.43 3.30
N VAL A 41 -4.35 -3.80 3.45
CA VAL A 41 -3.24 -2.96 3.01
C VAL A 41 -2.25 -3.83 2.27
N ASP A 42 -1.87 -3.43 1.07
CA ASP A 42 -0.94 -4.24 0.26
C ASP A 42 0.45 -4.29 0.88
N LEU A 43 1.00 -3.16 1.24
CA LEU A 43 2.32 -3.08 1.85
C LEU A 43 2.31 -2.06 2.98
N ILE A 44 3.02 -2.38 4.05
CA ILE A 44 3.30 -1.43 5.12
C ILE A 44 4.82 -1.34 5.20
N VAL A 45 5.35 -0.15 5.01
CA VAL A 45 6.79 0.09 5.03
C VAL A 45 7.09 1.25 5.95
N LYS A 46 8.37 1.39 6.32
CA LYS A 46 8.77 2.52 7.15
C LYS A 46 10.08 3.10 6.67
N ASN A 47 10.25 4.37 6.92
CA ASN A 47 11.50 5.07 6.69
C ASN A 47 11.65 6.06 7.84
N GLN A 48 12.70 5.88 8.65
CA GLN A 48 12.92 6.70 9.84
C GLN A 48 11.65 6.63 10.73
N ASN A 49 11.02 7.75 11.00
CA ASN A 49 9.84 7.80 11.87
C ASN A 49 8.53 7.90 11.10
N THR A 50 8.53 7.54 9.83
CA THR A 50 7.32 7.57 9.02
C THR A 50 6.90 6.14 8.70
N LEU A 51 5.65 5.81 9.01
CA LEU A 51 5.05 4.53 8.67
C LEU A 51 4.10 4.79 7.51
N VAL A 52 4.26 4.01 6.43
CA VAL A 52 3.55 4.26 5.19
C VAL A 52 2.70 3.06 4.82
N PHE A 53 1.41 3.31 4.62
CA PHE A 53 0.46 2.29 4.18
C PHE A 53 0.29 2.46 2.69
N ILE A 54 0.55 1.41 1.92
CA ILE A 54 0.70 1.52 0.48
C ILE A 54 -0.31 0.65 -0.25
N GLU A 55 -0.97 1.25 -1.23
CA GLU A 55 -1.81 0.55 -2.18
C GLU A 55 -1.03 0.39 -3.47
N VAL A 56 -0.91 -0.86 -3.95
CA VAL A 56 -0.21 -1.15 -5.19
C VAL A 56 -1.25 -1.36 -6.28
N LYS A 57 -1.11 -0.61 -7.38
CA LYS A 57 -2.02 -0.71 -8.51
C LYS A 57 -1.24 -1.09 -9.75
N LYS A 58 -1.66 -2.19 -10.37
CA LYS A 58 -1.14 -2.57 -11.67
C LYS A 58 -2.01 -1.93 -12.74
N ARG A 59 -1.39 -1.32 -13.73
CA ARG A 59 -2.11 -0.62 -14.79
C ARG A 59 -1.65 -1.13 -16.14
N LYS A 60 -2.59 -1.18 -17.07
CA LYS A 60 -2.28 -1.58 -18.43
C LYS A 60 -1.64 -0.45 -19.21
N ASP A 61 -2.11 0.75 -18.94
CA ASP A 61 -1.54 1.94 -19.55
C ASP A 61 -1.68 3.09 -18.58
N LEU A 62 -0.84 4.09 -18.74
CA LEU A 62 -0.84 5.26 -17.90
C LEU A 62 -1.69 6.38 -18.46
N GLU A 63 -2.41 6.12 -19.52
CA GLU A 63 -3.26 7.14 -20.11
C GLU A 63 -4.43 7.48 -19.20
N THR A 64 -4.89 6.50 -18.44
CA THR A 64 -5.83 6.84 -17.41
C THR A 64 -5.07 7.64 -16.39
N ALA A 65 -4.93 8.89 -16.68
CA ALA A 65 -4.17 9.79 -15.86
C ALA A 65 -4.65 9.80 -14.43
N SER A 66 -5.90 9.50 -14.21
CA SER A 66 -6.35 9.43 -12.84
C SER A 66 -6.29 7.99 -12.39
N TYR A 67 -5.27 7.73 -11.68
CA TYR A 67 -5.17 6.49 -10.95
C TYR A 67 -5.99 6.56 -9.68
N ALA A 68 -6.78 7.55 -9.47
CA ALA A 68 -7.43 7.83 -8.21
C ALA A 68 -7.90 6.57 -7.49
N ILE A 69 -7.45 6.42 -6.26
CA ILE A 69 -7.90 5.32 -5.42
C ILE A 69 -9.34 5.62 -5.02
N GLN A 70 -10.22 4.68 -5.32
CA GLN A 70 -11.64 4.90 -5.07
C GLN A 70 -11.93 5.05 -3.59
N PRO A 71 -12.93 5.86 -3.21
CA PRO A 71 -13.25 6.07 -1.79
C PRO A 71 -13.46 4.77 -1.02
N LYS A 72 -14.05 3.78 -1.65
CA LYS A 72 -14.27 2.49 -1.02
C LYS A 72 -12.95 1.81 -0.66
N GLN A 73 -11.98 1.88 -1.57
CA GLN A 73 -10.67 1.33 -1.31
C GLN A 73 -9.92 2.13 -0.27
N GLN A 74 -10.03 3.45 -0.32
CA GLN A 74 -9.43 4.29 0.71
C GLN A 74 -9.94 3.90 2.10
N ALA A 75 -11.25 3.68 2.22
CA ALA A 75 -11.84 3.29 3.49
C ALA A 75 -11.30 1.95 3.97
N ARG A 76 -11.14 0.99 3.05
CA ARG A 76 -10.61 -0.32 3.41
C ARG A 76 -9.17 -0.23 3.89
N ILE A 77 -8.36 0.58 3.22
CA ILE A 77 -6.97 0.77 3.60
C ILE A 77 -6.89 1.45 4.96
N ARG A 78 -7.71 2.46 5.19
CA ARG A 78 -7.71 3.15 6.49
C ARG A 78 -8.16 2.24 7.62
N ARG A 79 -9.14 1.38 7.38
CA ARG A 79 -9.55 0.40 8.40
C ARG A 79 -8.40 -0.56 8.71
N GLY A 80 -7.68 -0.99 7.67
CA GLY A 80 -6.52 -1.85 7.88
C GLY A 80 -5.43 -1.15 8.67
N ALA A 81 -5.20 0.12 8.36
CA ALA A 81 -4.18 0.89 9.06
C ALA A 81 -4.56 1.09 10.52
N GLU A 82 -5.81 1.41 10.80
CA GLU A 82 -6.26 1.58 12.17
C GLU A 82 -6.09 0.31 12.99
N ALA A 83 -6.47 -0.83 12.40
CA ALA A 83 -6.32 -2.11 13.08
C ALA A 83 -4.85 -2.44 13.32
N PHE A 84 -4.01 -2.17 12.32
CA PHE A 84 -2.58 -2.42 12.47
C PHE A 84 -2.00 -1.60 13.61
N LEU A 85 -2.31 -0.32 13.64
CA LEU A 85 -1.79 0.57 14.67
C LEU A 85 -2.30 0.21 16.06
N ALA A 86 -3.54 -0.26 16.14
CA ALA A 86 -4.10 -0.69 17.42
C ALA A 86 -3.35 -1.90 18.00
N HIS A 87 -2.80 -2.75 17.11
CA HIS A 87 -2.09 -3.95 17.55
C HIS A 87 -0.57 -3.76 17.60
N HIS A 88 -0.07 -2.58 17.22
CA HIS A 88 1.36 -2.33 17.18
C HIS A 88 1.67 -0.97 17.79
N PRO A 89 1.56 -0.87 19.14
CA PRO A 89 1.77 0.42 19.82
C PRO A 89 3.17 0.98 19.66
N GLU A 90 4.12 0.16 19.22
CA GLU A 90 5.47 0.65 18.95
C GLU A 90 5.51 1.73 17.87
N TYR A 91 4.45 1.87 17.09
CA TYR A 91 4.39 2.89 16.03
C TYR A 91 3.52 4.10 16.41
N GLN A 92 3.12 4.21 17.69
CA GLN A 92 2.17 5.28 18.04
C GLN A 92 2.73 6.68 17.84
N ASP A 93 4.06 6.82 17.87
CA ASP A 93 4.69 8.13 17.69
C ASP A 93 5.20 8.35 16.28
N PHE A 94 4.91 7.43 15.36
CA PHE A 94 5.33 7.58 13.98
C PHE A 94 4.39 8.50 13.23
N ASP A 95 4.95 9.23 12.26
CA ASP A 95 4.11 9.91 11.28
C ASP A 95 3.49 8.86 10.37
N ILE A 96 2.24 9.08 9.99
CA ILE A 96 1.50 8.12 9.17
C ILE A 96 1.25 8.73 7.80
N ARG A 97 1.49 7.94 6.76
CA ARG A 97 1.30 8.41 5.39
C ARG A 97 0.64 7.30 4.57
N PHE A 98 -0.20 7.71 3.61
CA PHE A 98 -0.87 6.79 2.72
C PHE A 98 -0.40 7.07 1.30
N ASP A 99 0.26 6.08 0.70
CA ASP A 99 0.87 6.25 -0.61
C ASP A 99 0.28 5.25 -1.61
N ALA A 100 0.46 5.55 -2.89
CA ALA A 100 0.14 4.61 -3.96
C ALA A 100 1.40 4.31 -4.74
N VAL A 101 1.53 3.07 -5.19
CA VAL A 101 2.58 2.69 -6.13
C VAL A 101 1.90 2.11 -7.35
N LEU A 102 2.11 2.75 -8.48
CA LEU A 102 1.50 2.36 -9.74
C LEU A 102 2.54 1.61 -10.57
N ILE A 103 2.16 0.45 -11.04
CA ILE A 103 3.07 -0.37 -11.82
C ILE A 103 2.47 -0.65 -13.18
N GLU A 104 3.21 -0.30 -14.21
CA GLU A 104 2.89 -0.65 -15.57
C GLU A 104 4.01 -1.53 -16.08
N LEU A 105 3.69 -2.80 -16.31
CA LEU A 105 4.69 -3.74 -16.79
C LEU A 105 5.11 -3.38 -18.21
N PRO A 106 6.36 -3.63 -18.58
CA PRO A 106 7.33 -4.36 -17.77
C PRO A 106 8.15 -3.52 -16.79
N PHE A 107 8.29 -2.20 -16.98
CA PHE A 107 9.29 -1.48 -16.20
C PHE A 107 8.90 -0.09 -15.71
N LYS A 108 7.63 0.28 -15.73
CA LYS A 108 7.26 1.59 -15.23
C LYS A 108 6.70 1.51 -13.83
N ILE A 109 7.31 2.25 -12.91
CA ILE A 109 6.86 2.33 -11.54
C ILE A 109 6.74 3.79 -11.15
N GLU A 110 5.60 4.17 -10.60
CA GLU A 110 5.39 5.52 -10.12
C GLU A 110 4.95 5.46 -8.67
N HIS A 111 5.68 6.15 -7.80
CA HIS A 111 5.38 6.20 -6.37
C HIS A 111 4.77 7.56 -6.07
N ILE A 112 3.57 7.57 -5.54
CA ILE A 112 2.84 8.80 -5.24
C ILE A 112 2.66 8.91 -3.75
N GLU A 113 3.34 9.86 -3.14
CA GLU A 113 3.24 10.08 -1.71
C GLU A 113 1.98 10.87 -1.39
N ASN A 114 1.41 10.59 -0.23
CA ASN A 114 0.17 11.25 0.23
C ASN A 114 -0.92 11.14 -0.84
N ALA A 115 -1.13 9.93 -1.33
CA ALA A 115 -2.04 9.73 -2.45
C ALA A 115 -3.51 9.83 -2.02
N PHE A 116 -3.80 9.69 -0.73
CA PHE A 116 -5.19 9.78 -0.26
C PHE A 116 -5.27 9.99 1.25
#